data_5e983bd335b1462a934793896ecf07f2
#
_entry.id   5e983bd335b1462a934793896ecf07f2
#
_cell.length_a   1.000
_cell.length_b   1.000
_cell.length_c   1.000
_cell.angle_alpha   90.00
_cell.angle_beta   90.00
_cell.angle_gamma   90.00
#
_symmetry.space_group_name_H-M   'P 1'
#
loop_
_entity.id
_entity.type
_entity.pdbx_description
1 polymer ?
#
loop_
_entity_poly.entity_id
_entity_poly.type
_entity_poly.pdbx_seq_one_letter_code
_entity_poly.pdbx_strand_id
1 'polypeptide(L)'
;MNSTTGKADRLLQIYSRLVNGEILSKKEMADRFHITERSVQRDVEALRCYFQEEGLNQDVIHDRKAGGYRLQNGSHRFLAFGLSLLKHHSP
;
A
#
# COMPACT_ATOMS: atom_id res chain seq x y z
N MET A 1 -11.32 -14.03 21.65
CA MET A 1 -10.82 -13.45 20.48
C MET A 1 -11.11 -14.29 19.29
N ASN A 2 -11.64 -13.71 18.27
CA ASN A 2 -11.92 -14.49 17.14
C ASN A 2 -10.75 -14.82 16.35
N SER A 3 -10.72 -16.00 15.81
CA SER A 3 -9.63 -16.39 14.96
C SER A 3 -9.74 -15.82 13.58
N THR A 4 -10.88 -15.24 13.27
CA THR A 4 -11.11 -14.70 11.94
C THR A 4 -10.60 -13.28 11.88
N THR A 5 -9.82 -12.99 10.87
CA THR A 5 -9.31 -11.66 10.70
C THR A 5 -10.32 -10.86 9.90
N GLY A 6 -10.85 -9.81 10.49
CA GLY A 6 -11.76 -8.94 9.78
C GLY A 6 -11.05 -8.13 8.71
N LYS A 7 -11.83 -7.50 7.85
CA LYS A 7 -11.25 -6.73 6.75
C LYS A 7 -10.38 -5.60 7.27
N ALA A 8 -10.83 -4.90 8.30
CA ALA A 8 -10.05 -3.79 8.84
C ALA A 8 -8.71 -4.27 9.38
N ASP A 9 -8.73 -5.41 10.07
CA ASP A 9 -7.50 -5.98 10.60
C ASP A 9 -6.57 -6.38 9.48
N ARG A 10 -7.10 -6.97 8.42
CA ARG A 10 -6.27 -7.34 7.27
C ARG A 10 -5.62 -6.12 6.66
N LEU A 11 -6.40 -5.06 6.47
CA LEU A 11 -5.86 -3.85 5.86
C LEU A 11 -4.74 -3.26 6.72
N LEU A 12 -4.93 -3.26 8.02
CA LEU A 12 -3.89 -2.75 8.93
C LEU A 12 -2.63 -3.60 8.85
N GLN A 13 -2.78 -4.91 8.81
CA GLN A 13 -1.63 -5.79 8.73
C GLN A 13 -0.90 -5.63 7.40
N ILE A 14 -1.66 -5.55 6.32
CA ILE A 14 -1.07 -5.35 5.00
C ILE A 14 -0.32 -4.02 4.97
N TYR A 15 -0.95 -2.97 5.45
CA TYR A 15 -0.33 -1.66 5.45
C TYR A 15 0.94 -1.65 6.30
N SER A 16 0.87 -2.23 7.48
CA SER A 16 2.03 -2.27 8.39
C SER A 16 3.22 -2.96 7.74
N ARG A 17 2.98 -4.09 7.09
CA ARG A 17 4.06 -4.82 6.43
C ARG A 17 4.61 -4.05 5.24
N LEU A 18 3.72 -3.40 4.49
CA LEU A 18 4.17 -2.59 3.36
C LEU A 18 5.03 -1.42 3.82
N VAL A 19 4.64 -0.79 4.91
CA VAL A 19 5.40 0.33 5.45
C VAL A 19 6.78 -0.13 5.90
N ASN A 20 6.87 -1.37 6.36
CA ASN A 20 8.16 -1.94 6.77
C ASN A 20 9.02 -2.34 5.58
N GLY A 21 8.55 -2.13 4.37
CA GLY A 21 9.34 -2.42 3.19
C GLY A 21 9.19 -3.83 2.67
N GLU A 22 8.20 -4.57 3.15
CA GLU A 22 8.03 -5.95 2.69
C GLU A 22 7.38 -6.00 1.33
N ILE A 23 7.68 -7.06 0.61
CA ILE A 23 7.03 -7.38 -0.63
C ILE A 23 5.99 -8.45 -0.34
N LEU A 24 4.74 -8.19 -0.65
CA LEU A 24 3.65 -9.08 -0.28
C LEU A 24 3.06 -9.73 -1.52
N SER A 25 3.17 -11.06 -1.61
CA SER A 25 2.55 -11.75 -2.74
C SER A 25 1.08 -11.99 -2.45
N LYS A 26 0.28 -11.98 -3.50
CA LYS A 26 -1.14 -12.28 -3.37
C LYS A 26 -1.36 -13.66 -2.78
N LYS A 27 -0.58 -14.62 -3.27
CA LYS A 27 -0.74 -15.99 -2.81
C LYS A 27 -0.42 -16.12 -1.33
N GLU A 28 0.66 -15.51 -0.90
CA GLU A 28 1.05 -15.57 0.50
C GLU A 28 -0.02 -14.96 1.39
N MET A 29 -0.54 -13.81 0.98
CA MET A 29 -1.56 -13.15 1.78
C MET A 29 -2.87 -13.93 1.77
N ALA A 30 -3.23 -14.49 0.64
CA ALA A 30 -4.43 -15.31 0.57
C ALA A 30 -4.32 -16.51 1.51
N ASP A 31 -3.16 -17.14 1.53
CA ASP A 31 -2.94 -18.27 2.42
C ASP A 31 -2.95 -17.85 3.88
N ARG A 32 -2.28 -16.76 4.18
CA ARG A 32 -2.18 -16.29 5.55
C ARG A 32 -3.53 -15.90 6.13
N PHE A 33 -4.36 -15.24 5.33
CA PHE A 33 -5.65 -14.74 5.81
C PHE A 33 -6.80 -15.67 5.49
N HIS A 34 -6.55 -16.80 4.81
CA HIS A 34 -7.58 -17.76 4.41
C HIS A 34 -8.65 -17.10 3.57
N ILE A 35 -8.22 -16.33 2.59
CA ILE A 35 -9.12 -15.66 1.65
C ILE A 35 -8.60 -15.94 0.24
N THR A 36 -9.40 -15.56 -0.76
CA THR A 36 -8.98 -15.73 -2.13
C THR A 36 -8.00 -14.65 -2.54
N GLU A 37 -7.25 -14.92 -3.60
CA GLU A 37 -6.36 -13.90 -4.13
C GLU A 37 -7.14 -12.69 -4.63
N ARG A 38 -8.36 -12.94 -5.11
CA ARG A 38 -9.22 -11.83 -5.53
C ARG A 38 -9.56 -10.92 -4.35
N SER A 39 -9.82 -11.51 -3.20
CA SER A 39 -10.07 -10.71 -2.00
C SER A 39 -8.85 -9.90 -1.60
N VAL A 40 -7.66 -10.51 -1.74
CA VAL A 40 -6.42 -9.77 -1.49
C VAL A 40 -6.33 -8.57 -2.41
N GLN A 41 -6.62 -8.78 -3.69
CA GLN A 41 -6.57 -7.71 -4.65
C GLN A 41 -7.53 -6.58 -4.29
N ARG A 42 -8.72 -6.94 -3.83
CA ARG A 42 -9.69 -5.93 -3.39
C ARG A 42 -9.20 -5.17 -2.18
N ASP A 43 -8.55 -5.87 -1.25
CA ASP A 43 -7.99 -5.21 -0.07
C ASP A 43 -6.92 -4.21 -0.46
N VAL A 44 -6.07 -4.59 -1.41
CA VAL A 44 -5.03 -3.69 -1.89
C VAL A 44 -5.65 -2.47 -2.56
N GLU A 45 -6.69 -2.69 -3.36
CA GLU A 45 -7.36 -1.57 -4.00
C GLU A 45 -8.01 -0.64 -2.98
N ALA A 46 -8.53 -1.21 -1.89
CA ALA A 46 -9.11 -0.39 -0.83
C ALA A 46 -8.06 0.51 -0.20
N LEU A 47 -6.85 -0.01 0.00
CA LEU A 47 -5.76 0.81 0.52
C LEU A 47 -5.38 1.91 -0.44
N ARG A 48 -5.31 1.59 -1.73
CA ARG A 48 -4.98 2.61 -2.73
C ARG A 48 -6.00 3.71 -2.74
N CYS A 49 -7.27 3.35 -2.67
CA CYS A 49 -8.33 4.36 -2.63
C CYS A 49 -8.20 5.23 -1.38
N TYR A 50 -7.91 4.60 -0.26
CA TYR A 50 -7.76 5.33 0.98
C TYR A 50 -6.62 6.35 0.86
N PHE A 51 -5.49 5.93 0.30
CA PHE A 51 -4.37 6.84 0.12
C PHE A 51 -4.76 8.05 -0.72
N GLN A 52 -5.51 7.79 -1.78
CA GLN A 52 -5.94 8.87 -2.66
C GLN A 52 -6.91 9.81 -1.98
N GLU A 53 -7.86 9.25 -1.25
CA GLU A 53 -8.88 10.05 -0.58
C GLU A 53 -8.31 10.91 0.52
N GLU A 54 -7.30 10.38 1.21
CA GLU A 54 -6.68 11.13 2.30
C GLU A 54 -5.57 12.04 1.81
N GLY A 55 -5.30 12.03 0.53
CA GLY A 55 -4.24 12.86 -0.01
C GLY A 55 -2.86 12.42 0.40
N LEU A 56 -2.72 11.15 0.77
CA LEU A 56 -1.43 10.62 1.17
C LEU A 56 -0.56 10.41 -0.06
N ASN A 57 0.72 10.69 0.10
CA ASN A 57 1.65 10.56 -1.01
C ASN A 57 2.23 9.17 -1.05
N GLN A 58 1.35 8.18 -1.15
CA GLN A 58 1.71 6.77 -1.13
C GLN A 58 0.85 6.03 -2.12
N ASP A 59 1.37 4.91 -2.61
CA ASP A 59 0.61 4.02 -3.46
C ASP A 59 1.14 2.61 -3.28
N VAL A 60 0.32 1.64 -3.62
CA VAL A 60 0.73 0.24 -3.60
C VAL A 60 0.82 -0.20 -5.04
N ILE A 61 1.99 -0.67 -5.43
CA ILE A 61 2.18 -1.13 -6.80
C ILE A 61 2.50 -2.61 -6.81
N HIS A 62 2.19 -3.25 -7.92
CA HIS A 62 2.54 -4.64 -8.10
C HIS A 62 3.86 -4.71 -8.85
N ASP A 63 4.88 -5.19 -8.16
CA ASP A 63 6.21 -5.26 -8.71
C ASP A 63 6.48 -6.68 -9.16
N ARG A 64 6.47 -6.89 -10.45
CA ARG A 64 6.64 -8.23 -11.00
C ARG A 64 8.02 -8.81 -10.70
N LYS A 65 9.03 -7.97 -10.70
CA LYS A 65 10.38 -8.44 -10.42
C LYS A 65 10.52 -8.87 -8.97
N ALA A 66 9.90 -8.14 -8.08
CA ALA A 66 9.95 -8.49 -6.67
C ALA A 66 8.98 -9.59 -6.32
N GLY A 67 7.99 -9.84 -7.16
CA GLY A 67 7.06 -10.92 -6.96
C GLY A 67 5.88 -10.58 -6.07
N GLY A 68 5.50 -9.32 -5.98
CA GLY A 68 4.37 -8.96 -5.17
C GLY A 68 4.13 -7.48 -5.10
N TYR A 69 3.29 -7.11 -4.15
CA TYR A 69 2.96 -5.71 -3.92
C TYR A 69 4.01 -5.08 -3.03
N ARG A 70 4.31 -3.84 -3.29
CA ARG A 70 5.14 -3.05 -2.40
C ARG A 70 4.60 -1.63 -2.32
N LEU A 71 4.94 -0.97 -1.25
CA LEU A 71 4.54 0.41 -1.07
C LEU A 71 5.51 1.30 -1.80
N GLN A 72 4.96 2.20 -2.57
CA GLN A 72 5.77 3.22 -3.23
C GLN A 72 5.36 4.56 -2.66
N ASN A 73 6.31 5.25 -2.10
CA ASN A 73 6.07 6.62 -1.71
C ASN A 73 6.14 7.46 -2.95
N GLY A 74 5.14 8.30 -3.12
CA GLY A 74 5.18 9.25 -4.21
C GLY A 74 6.10 10.40 -3.92
N SER A 75 6.93 10.23 -2.91
CA SER A 75 7.70 11.36 -2.42
C SER A 75 8.63 11.95 -3.46
N HIS A 76 9.23 11.13 -4.30
CA HIS A 76 10.13 11.72 -5.27
C HIS A 76 9.37 12.55 -6.29
N ARG A 77 8.21 12.11 -6.73
CA ARG A 77 7.38 12.91 -7.61
C ARG A 77 6.87 14.14 -6.86
N PHE A 78 6.48 13.90 -5.63
CA PHE A 78 6.04 14.98 -4.78
C PHE A 78 7.17 15.96 -4.54
N LEU A 79 8.37 15.45 -4.28
CA LEU A 79 9.50 16.31 -4.04
C LEU A 79 9.84 17.14 -5.27
N ALA A 80 9.81 16.53 -6.44
CA ALA A 80 10.07 17.26 -7.65
C ALA A 80 9.08 18.39 -7.80
N PHE A 81 7.85 18.12 -7.51
CA PHE A 81 6.81 19.11 -7.59
C PHE A 81 6.92 20.09 -6.44
N GLY A 82 7.13 19.56 -5.24
CA GLY A 82 7.22 20.37 -4.04
C GLY A 82 8.41 21.28 -4.01
N LEU A 83 9.51 20.80 -4.52
CA LEU A 83 10.69 21.66 -4.60
C LEU A 83 10.45 22.84 -5.50
N SER A 84 9.73 22.63 -6.57
CA SER A 84 9.38 23.75 -7.42
C SER A 84 8.57 24.77 -6.68
N LEU A 85 7.69 24.31 -5.80
CA LEU A 85 6.85 25.22 -5.06
C LEU A 85 7.57 25.86 -3.90
N LEU A 86 8.35 25.06 -3.20
CA LEU A 86 8.97 25.55 -1.99
C LEU A 86 10.19 26.38 -2.24
N LYS A 87 10.88 26.06 -3.22
CA LYS A 87 12.06 26.83 -3.54
C LYS A 87 11.73 28.12 -4.20
N HIS A 88 10.69 28.15 -4.41
CA HIS A 88 10.14 29.13 -4.96
C HIS A 88 9.45 29.90 -4.07
N HIS A 89 9.85 29.14 -3.52
CA HIS A 89 9.26 29.18 -2.75
C HIS A 89 9.61 29.15 -2.30
N SER A 90 10.24 28.59 -2.86
CA SER A 90 10.34 28.45 -2.49
C SER A 90 10.66 28.45 -2.31
N PRO A 91 11.02 28.87 -2.44
CA PRO A 91 11.18 28.62 -2.17
C PRO A 91 11.31 28.57 -1.71
#